data_eac080786e45ef5a3ac04c7a1e666950
#
_entry.id   eac080786e45ef5a3ac04c7a1e666950
#
_cell.length_a   1.000
_cell.length_b   1.000
_cell.length_c   1.000
_cell.angle_alpha   90.00
_cell.angle_beta   90.00
_cell.angle_gamma   90.00
#
_symmetry.space_group_name_H-M   'P 1'
#
loop_
_entity.id
_entity.type
_entity.pdbx_description
1 polymer ?
#
loop_
_entity_poly.entity_id
_entity_poly.type
_entity_poly.pdbx_seq_one_letter_code
_entity_poly.pdbx_strand_id
1 'polypeptide(L)'
;MKKALITGVTGQDGSYLAEFLLDKGYEVHGIKRRASLFNTQRVDHIYADPHEKNARFKLHYGDLTDSSNLTRILKEVQPDEVYNLGAQSHVAVSFEAPEYTADVDAMGTLRLLEAIRFLGLEKKTKFYQASTSELYGEVREIPQTETTPFHPRSPYAVAKMYAYWITVNYRESYGMYACNGILFNHESPRRGETFVTRKITRAVANIAQGIENCLYLGNMDALRDWGHAKDYVRMQWMMLQQDQPDDFVIATGKQISVREFVRMSAAEAGISLEFSGEGVDEIATVTAVTGDNAPGVAVGDVIVKVDPRYFRPAEVETLLGDPAKAKAKLGWVPEITVEEMCAEMVESDLQSAKQHAILKNHGYSVSVSKE
;
A
#
# COMPACT_ATOMS: atom_id res chain seq x y z
N MET A 1 18.64 4.48 22.32
CA MET A 1 17.86 4.77 21.12
C MET A 1 17.40 3.42 20.55
N LYS A 2 16.09 3.23 20.35
CA LYS A 2 15.57 2.00 19.73
C LYS A 2 15.98 1.92 18.27
N LYS A 3 16.21 0.69 17.79
CA LYS A 3 16.51 0.40 16.39
C LYS A 3 15.35 -0.32 15.72
N ALA A 4 14.89 0.19 14.59
CA ALA A 4 13.89 -0.44 13.76
C ALA A 4 14.49 -0.92 12.43
N LEU A 5 14.13 -2.12 12.00
CA LEU A 5 14.44 -2.64 10.67
C LEU A 5 13.15 -2.76 9.85
N ILE A 6 13.11 -2.12 8.67
CA ILE A 6 11.95 -2.10 7.79
C ILE A 6 12.30 -2.78 6.47
N THR A 7 11.63 -3.87 6.13
CA THR A 7 11.65 -4.40 4.76
C THR A 7 10.65 -3.62 3.90
N GLY A 8 10.94 -3.45 2.61
CA GLY A 8 10.06 -2.64 1.74
C GLY A 8 10.03 -1.14 2.09
N VAL A 9 11.12 -0.62 2.67
CA VAL A 9 11.24 0.78 3.11
C VAL A 9 11.01 1.81 1.99
N THR A 10 11.26 1.43 0.75
CA THR A 10 11.04 2.30 -0.43
C THR A 10 9.61 2.24 -0.98
N GLY A 11 8.73 1.45 -0.35
CA GLY A 11 7.30 1.41 -0.64
C GLY A 11 6.53 2.56 0.02
N GLN A 12 5.21 2.61 -0.19
CA GLN A 12 4.32 3.58 0.43
C GLN A 12 4.46 3.54 1.95
N ASP A 13 4.07 2.43 2.57
CA ASP A 13 4.05 2.27 4.02
C ASP A 13 5.44 2.38 4.63
N GLY A 14 6.43 1.75 4.00
CA GLY A 14 7.80 1.79 4.48
C GLY A 14 8.36 3.21 4.57
N SER A 15 8.04 4.08 3.62
CA SER A 15 8.49 5.48 3.62
C SER A 15 7.80 6.31 4.71
N TYR A 16 6.49 6.18 4.89
CA TYR A 16 5.78 6.87 5.98
C TYR A 16 6.18 6.33 7.35
N LEU A 17 6.37 5.01 7.48
CA LEU A 17 6.82 4.42 8.74
C LEU A 17 8.24 4.87 9.11
N ALA A 18 9.14 4.99 8.12
CA ALA A 18 10.48 5.49 8.35
C ALA A 18 10.46 6.92 8.90
N GLU A 19 9.69 7.83 8.29
CA GLU A 19 9.50 9.20 8.79
C GLU A 19 8.95 9.19 10.21
N PHE A 20 7.84 8.46 10.44
CA PHE A 20 7.18 8.38 11.72
C PHE A 20 8.10 7.88 12.84
N LEU A 21 8.94 6.88 12.57
CA LEU A 21 9.89 6.35 13.53
C LEU A 21 11.07 7.28 13.78
N LEU A 22 11.55 7.98 12.75
CA LEU A 22 12.59 9.02 12.90
C LEU A 22 12.12 10.16 13.80
N ASP A 23 10.86 10.60 13.63
CA ASP A 23 10.24 11.63 14.48
C ASP A 23 10.10 11.18 15.93
N LYS A 24 9.89 9.88 16.15
CA LYS A 24 9.88 9.26 17.49
C LYS A 24 11.29 9.00 18.06
N GLY A 25 12.34 9.39 17.37
CA GLY A 25 13.71 9.27 17.86
C GLY A 25 14.37 7.90 17.66
N TYR A 26 13.85 7.06 16.76
CA TYR A 26 14.48 5.78 16.41
C TYR A 26 15.72 5.98 15.52
N GLU A 27 16.62 4.99 15.55
CA GLU A 27 17.53 4.71 14.44
C GLU A 27 16.80 3.73 13.50
N VAL A 28 16.61 4.12 12.24
CA VAL A 28 15.83 3.38 11.27
C VAL A 28 16.75 2.78 10.22
N HIS A 29 16.65 1.47 10.07
CA HIS A 29 17.35 0.70 9.04
C HIS A 29 16.33 0.19 8.01
N GLY A 30 16.54 0.53 6.75
CA GLY A 30 15.66 0.11 5.66
C GLY A 30 16.33 -0.91 4.74
N ILE A 31 15.63 -1.99 4.41
CA ILE A 31 16.05 -2.93 3.36
C ILE A 31 15.46 -2.49 2.03
N LYS A 32 16.34 -2.27 1.03
CA LYS A 32 15.97 -1.99 -0.35
C LYS A 32 16.56 -3.04 -1.30
N ARG A 33 15.80 -3.41 -2.33
CA ARG A 33 16.30 -4.34 -3.36
C ARG A 33 17.33 -3.66 -4.26
N ARG A 34 18.27 -4.44 -4.75
CA ARG A 34 19.18 -3.98 -5.80
C ARG A 34 18.43 -3.82 -7.11
N ALA A 35 18.47 -2.65 -7.68
CA ALA A 35 17.93 -2.35 -9.00
C ALA A 35 18.97 -1.54 -9.80
N SER A 36 18.89 -1.60 -11.13
CA SER A 36 19.74 -0.78 -12.01
C SER A 36 19.32 0.69 -12.02
N LEU A 37 18.03 0.96 -11.75
CA LEU A 37 17.48 2.30 -11.63
C LEU A 37 17.34 2.69 -10.15
N PHE A 38 17.26 3.99 -9.89
CA PHE A 38 16.92 4.49 -8.56
C PHE A 38 15.50 4.09 -8.19
N ASN A 39 15.32 3.52 -7.00
CA ASN A 39 14.03 3.11 -6.45
C ASN A 39 13.79 3.69 -5.05
N THR A 40 14.45 4.79 -4.71
CA THR A 40 14.47 5.41 -3.38
C THR A 40 13.68 6.71 -3.30
N GLN A 41 13.04 7.15 -4.36
CA GLN A 41 12.37 8.46 -4.48
C GLN A 41 11.47 8.81 -3.28
N ARG A 42 10.78 7.79 -2.69
CA ARG A 42 9.89 8.00 -1.53
C ARG A 42 10.64 8.25 -0.21
N VAL A 43 11.95 8.01 -0.17
CA VAL A 43 12.79 8.14 1.02
C VAL A 43 14.01 9.06 0.80
N ASP A 44 14.20 9.60 -0.39
CA ASP A 44 15.37 10.46 -0.69
C ASP A 44 15.41 11.71 0.21
N HIS A 45 14.26 12.27 0.56
CA HIS A 45 14.16 13.46 1.41
C HIS A 45 14.55 13.24 2.88
N ILE A 46 14.57 11.98 3.35
CA ILE A 46 15.03 11.60 4.70
C ILE A 46 16.41 10.93 4.67
N TYR A 47 16.96 10.72 3.48
CA TYR A 47 18.28 10.10 3.32
C TYR A 47 19.38 11.13 3.60
N ALA A 48 20.22 10.82 4.55
CA ALA A 48 21.41 11.60 4.83
C ALA A 48 22.65 10.92 4.21
N ASP A 49 23.64 11.73 3.82
CA ASP A 49 24.91 11.22 3.30
C ASP A 49 25.56 10.26 4.32
N PRO A 50 26.02 9.08 3.91
CA PRO A 50 26.69 8.13 4.81
C PRO A 50 27.91 8.71 5.53
N HIS A 51 28.49 9.80 5.04
CA HIS A 51 29.59 10.50 5.70
C HIS A 51 29.13 11.35 6.90
N GLU A 52 27.83 11.61 7.03
CA GLU A 52 27.26 12.26 8.21
C GLU A 52 27.27 11.30 9.41
N LYS A 53 28.04 11.63 10.44
CA LYS A 53 28.25 10.78 11.62
C LYS A 53 26.99 10.47 12.43
N ASN A 54 25.93 11.29 12.28
CA ASN A 54 24.69 11.20 13.06
C ASN A 54 23.47 10.80 12.22
N ALA A 55 23.66 10.23 11.02
CA ALA A 55 22.58 9.75 10.19
C ALA A 55 21.80 8.65 10.91
N ARG A 56 20.52 8.94 11.23
CA ARG A 56 19.61 7.99 11.89
C ARG A 56 18.84 7.11 10.90
N PHE A 57 18.88 7.42 9.61
CA PHE A 57 18.31 6.60 8.55
C PHE A 57 19.40 5.94 7.73
N LYS A 58 19.38 4.61 7.68
CA LYS A 58 20.41 3.81 7.01
C LYS A 58 19.76 2.80 6.05
N LEU A 59 20.29 2.68 4.84
CA LEU A 59 19.78 1.76 3.82
C LEU A 59 20.75 0.58 3.62
N HIS A 60 20.16 -0.63 3.59
CA HIS A 60 20.86 -1.88 3.31
C HIS A 60 20.36 -2.50 2.01
N TYR A 61 21.24 -3.01 1.17
CA TYR A 61 20.85 -3.86 0.06
C TYR A 61 20.49 -5.25 0.55
N GLY A 62 19.28 -5.71 0.25
CA GLY A 62 18.80 -7.03 0.62
C GLY A 62 17.55 -7.42 -0.17
N ASP A 63 17.26 -8.71 -0.15
CA ASP A 63 16.08 -9.30 -0.78
C ASP A 63 15.47 -10.34 0.17
N LEU A 64 14.14 -10.45 0.22
CA LEU A 64 13.44 -11.45 1.03
C LEU A 64 13.69 -12.89 0.54
N THR A 65 14.22 -13.04 -0.66
CA THR A 65 14.64 -14.34 -1.23
C THR A 65 16.04 -14.79 -0.79
N ASP A 66 16.84 -13.92 -0.11
CA ASP A 66 18.21 -14.19 0.28
C ASP A 66 18.38 -14.32 1.82
N SER A 67 18.29 -15.54 2.31
CA SER A 67 18.40 -15.85 3.74
C SER A 67 19.73 -15.42 4.35
N SER A 68 20.85 -15.59 3.64
CA SER A 68 22.19 -15.28 4.14
C SER A 68 22.37 -13.78 4.32
N ASN A 69 21.89 -13.00 3.37
CA ASN A 69 21.91 -11.54 3.41
C ASN A 69 21.03 -10.99 4.54
N LEU A 70 19.79 -11.51 4.67
CA LEU A 70 18.88 -11.12 5.75
C LEU A 70 19.48 -11.41 7.14
N THR A 71 20.08 -12.60 7.31
CA THR A 71 20.76 -12.98 8.56
C THR A 71 21.91 -12.03 8.86
N ARG A 72 22.73 -11.69 7.86
CA ARG A 72 23.84 -10.73 8.00
C ARG A 72 23.33 -9.35 8.45
N ILE A 73 22.28 -8.82 7.81
CA ILE A 73 21.71 -7.52 8.16
C ILE A 73 21.15 -7.53 9.59
N LEU A 74 20.37 -8.55 9.97
CA LEU A 74 19.84 -8.68 11.33
C LEU A 74 20.96 -8.79 12.38
N LYS A 75 22.03 -9.51 12.10
CA LYS A 75 23.21 -9.61 12.97
C LYS A 75 23.92 -8.28 13.16
N GLU A 76 24.04 -7.50 12.08
CA GLU A 76 24.69 -6.18 12.09
C GLU A 76 23.85 -5.12 12.82
N VAL A 77 22.55 -5.07 12.53
CA VAL A 77 21.63 -4.06 13.06
C VAL A 77 21.23 -4.37 14.51
N GLN A 78 20.98 -5.63 14.85
CA GLN A 78 20.45 -6.05 16.16
C GLN A 78 19.17 -5.28 16.53
N PRO A 79 18.11 -5.29 15.68
CA PRO A 79 16.94 -4.43 15.84
C PRO A 79 16.14 -4.76 17.10
N ASP A 80 15.51 -3.74 17.69
CA ASP A 80 14.48 -3.89 18.71
C ASP A 80 13.12 -4.21 18.10
N GLU A 81 12.87 -3.70 16.89
CA GLU A 81 11.63 -3.87 16.15
C GLU A 81 11.91 -4.18 14.67
N VAL A 82 11.22 -5.17 14.13
CA VAL A 82 11.25 -5.52 12.69
C VAL A 82 9.85 -5.34 12.12
N TYR A 83 9.74 -4.54 11.07
CA TYR A 83 8.52 -4.33 10.30
C TYR A 83 8.67 -4.98 8.93
N ASN A 84 8.01 -6.12 8.73
CA ASN A 84 8.05 -6.82 7.45
C ASN A 84 6.92 -6.32 6.53
N LEU A 85 7.25 -5.30 5.73
CA LEU A 85 6.34 -4.66 4.77
C LEU A 85 6.68 -5.02 3.32
N GLY A 86 7.87 -5.60 3.08
CA GLY A 86 8.29 -6.03 1.75
C GLY A 86 7.45 -7.17 1.22
N ALA A 87 6.96 -7.04 -0.01
CA ALA A 87 6.15 -8.04 -0.69
C ALA A 87 6.14 -7.84 -2.21
N GLN A 88 5.78 -8.89 -2.95
CA GLN A 88 5.18 -8.76 -4.27
C GLN A 88 3.67 -8.49 -4.05
N SER A 89 3.26 -7.23 -3.97
CA SER A 89 1.93 -6.84 -3.49
C SER A 89 0.88 -6.62 -4.58
N HIS A 90 1.24 -6.78 -5.85
CA HIS A 90 0.32 -6.60 -6.96
C HIS A 90 -0.45 -7.90 -7.23
N VAL A 91 -1.74 -7.93 -6.88
CA VAL A 91 -2.58 -9.14 -6.94
C VAL A 91 -2.63 -9.73 -8.35
N ALA A 92 -2.84 -8.91 -9.39
CA ALA A 92 -2.89 -9.40 -10.78
C ALA A 92 -1.57 -10.06 -11.20
N VAL A 93 -0.43 -9.45 -10.89
CA VAL A 93 0.91 -9.99 -11.19
C VAL A 93 1.15 -11.34 -10.50
N SER A 94 0.51 -11.61 -9.36
CA SER A 94 0.66 -12.90 -8.68
C SER A 94 0.14 -14.08 -9.49
N PHE A 95 -0.81 -13.87 -10.40
CA PHE A 95 -1.28 -14.91 -11.33
C PHE A 95 -0.26 -15.20 -12.44
N GLU A 96 0.57 -14.23 -12.80
CA GLU A 96 1.61 -14.38 -13.82
C GLU A 96 2.93 -14.91 -13.22
N ALA A 97 3.22 -14.55 -11.95
CA ALA A 97 4.46 -14.91 -11.25
C ALA A 97 4.18 -15.53 -9.87
N PRO A 98 3.44 -16.69 -9.79
CA PRO A 98 3.02 -17.25 -8.51
C PRO A 98 4.18 -17.79 -7.67
N GLU A 99 5.20 -18.38 -8.26
CA GLU A 99 6.38 -18.91 -7.54
C GLU A 99 7.18 -17.78 -6.89
N TYR A 100 7.46 -16.71 -7.65
CA TYR A 100 8.15 -15.54 -7.11
C TYR A 100 7.35 -14.90 -5.97
N THR A 101 6.03 -14.78 -6.15
CA THR A 101 5.13 -14.26 -5.11
C THR A 101 5.21 -15.11 -3.83
N ALA A 102 5.16 -16.45 -3.96
CA ALA A 102 5.28 -17.35 -2.81
C ALA A 102 6.67 -17.26 -2.15
N ASP A 103 7.73 -17.18 -2.93
CA ASP A 103 9.11 -17.12 -2.40
C ASP A 103 9.37 -15.81 -1.63
N VAL A 104 8.87 -14.68 -2.14
CA VAL A 104 9.01 -13.37 -1.47
C VAL A 104 8.08 -13.27 -0.27
N ASP A 105 6.79 -13.51 -0.45
CA ASP A 105 5.77 -13.14 0.54
C ASP A 105 5.62 -14.19 1.65
N ALA A 106 5.65 -15.48 1.29
CA ALA A 106 5.55 -16.58 2.24
C ALA A 106 6.92 -16.93 2.83
N MET A 107 7.84 -17.37 1.98
CA MET A 107 9.16 -17.84 2.43
C MET A 107 10.03 -16.69 2.96
N GLY A 108 9.88 -15.48 2.43
CA GLY A 108 10.57 -14.30 2.95
C GLY A 108 10.23 -14.01 4.41
N THR A 109 8.96 -14.17 4.80
CA THR A 109 8.52 -14.05 6.19
C THR A 109 9.17 -15.11 7.07
N LEU A 110 9.16 -16.38 6.63
CA LEU A 110 9.82 -17.47 7.35
C LEU A 110 11.32 -17.21 7.52
N ARG A 111 12.03 -16.75 6.46
CA ARG A 111 13.44 -16.42 6.51
C ARG A 111 13.79 -15.38 7.58
N LEU A 112 12.96 -14.34 7.72
CA LEU A 112 13.16 -13.32 8.76
C LEU A 112 12.94 -13.88 10.16
N LEU A 113 11.87 -14.64 10.38
CA LEU A 113 11.58 -15.27 11.67
C LEU A 113 12.68 -16.26 12.08
N GLU A 114 13.14 -17.10 11.15
CA GLU A 114 14.26 -18.01 11.38
C GLU A 114 15.59 -17.28 11.65
N ALA A 115 15.86 -16.20 10.92
CA ALA A 115 17.06 -15.42 11.16
C ALA A 115 17.07 -14.75 12.55
N ILE A 116 15.91 -14.23 13.01
CA ILE A 116 15.74 -13.69 14.36
C ILE A 116 16.02 -14.79 15.40
N ARG A 117 15.42 -15.98 15.22
CA ARG A 117 15.60 -17.13 16.11
C ARG A 117 17.04 -17.66 16.09
N PHE A 118 17.62 -17.83 14.90
CA PHE A 118 19.01 -18.32 14.73
C PHE A 118 20.04 -17.41 15.41
N LEU A 119 19.76 -16.11 15.44
CA LEU A 119 20.65 -15.12 16.08
C LEU A 119 20.40 -14.95 17.60
N GLY A 120 19.45 -15.69 18.18
CA GLY A 120 19.09 -15.56 19.60
C GLY A 120 18.42 -14.24 19.95
N LEU A 121 17.70 -13.64 18.99
CA LEU A 121 17.05 -12.34 19.15
C LEU A 121 15.55 -12.45 19.50
N GLU A 122 15.02 -13.66 19.64
CA GLU A 122 13.58 -13.93 19.84
C GLU A 122 12.99 -13.30 21.11
N LYS A 123 13.81 -13.02 22.11
CA LYS A 123 13.37 -12.33 23.35
C LYS A 123 13.57 -10.82 23.32
N LYS A 124 14.36 -10.32 22.37
CA LYS A 124 14.66 -8.90 22.21
C LYS A 124 13.80 -8.25 21.13
N THR A 125 13.74 -8.88 19.96
CA THR A 125 13.18 -8.28 18.76
C THR A 125 11.68 -8.54 18.66
N LYS A 126 10.90 -7.47 18.58
CA LYS A 126 9.46 -7.54 18.26
C LYS A 126 9.29 -7.53 16.75
N PHE A 127 8.42 -8.41 16.24
CA PHE A 127 8.19 -8.62 14.82
C PHE A 127 6.75 -8.27 14.42
N TYR A 128 6.61 -7.38 13.45
CA TYR A 128 5.34 -7.05 12.79
C TYR A 128 5.30 -7.63 11.38
N GLN A 129 4.24 -8.36 11.07
CA GLN A 129 3.94 -8.87 9.74
C GLN A 129 2.81 -8.04 9.11
N ALA A 130 3.08 -7.42 7.98
CA ALA A 130 2.04 -6.85 7.14
C ALA A 130 1.24 -7.98 6.49
N SER A 131 0.06 -8.24 7.02
CA SER A 131 -0.92 -9.13 6.44
C SER A 131 -1.89 -8.34 5.55
N THR A 132 -3.01 -8.90 5.12
CA THR A 132 -3.87 -8.27 4.10
C THR A 132 -5.32 -8.71 4.24
N SER A 133 -6.26 -7.83 3.91
CA SER A 133 -7.68 -8.15 3.77
C SER A 133 -7.97 -9.16 2.64
N GLU A 134 -7.04 -9.33 1.70
CA GLU A 134 -7.15 -10.34 0.63
C GLU A 134 -7.17 -11.79 1.17
N LEU A 135 -6.79 -12.00 2.45
CA LEU A 135 -6.95 -13.30 3.12
C LEU A 135 -8.41 -13.74 3.17
N TYR A 136 -9.33 -12.78 3.36
CA TYR A 136 -10.77 -13.06 3.43
C TYR A 136 -11.33 -13.50 2.07
N GLY A 137 -10.81 -12.93 0.97
CA GLY A 137 -11.09 -13.33 -0.40
C GLY A 137 -12.59 -13.42 -0.72
N GLU A 138 -13.13 -14.64 -0.87
CA GLU A 138 -14.57 -14.86 -0.92
C GLU A 138 -15.13 -14.79 0.50
N VAL A 139 -15.55 -13.58 0.90
CA VAL A 139 -15.89 -13.26 2.27
C VAL A 139 -17.04 -14.14 2.82
N ARG A 140 -16.90 -14.58 4.07
CA ARG A 140 -17.89 -15.43 4.75
C ARG A 140 -18.82 -14.65 5.65
N GLU A 141 -18.43 -13.44 6.03
CA GLU A 141 -19.22 -12.50 6.83
C GLU A 141 -18.83 -11.05 6.53
N ILE A 142 -19.72 -10.11 6.80
CA ILE A 142 -19.52 -8.66 6.62
C ILE A 142 -20.05 -7.96 7.88
N PRO A 143 -19.24 -7.09 8.52
CA PRO A 143 -17.83 -6.80 8.25
C PRO A 143 -16.90 -7.95 8.66
N GLN A 144 -15.66 -7.94 8.12
CA GLN A 144 -14.64 -8.92 8.48
C GLN A 144 -13.92 -8.51 9.77
N THR A 145 -13.72 -9.50 10.65
CA THR A 145 -13.02 -9.38 11.93
C THR A 145 -11.78 -10.26 11.96
N GLU A 146 -11.03 -10.25 13.07
CA GLU A 146 -9.86 -11.12 13.28
C GLU A 146 -10.22 -12.62 13.34
N THR A 147 -11.49 -12.95 13.54
CA THR A 147 -12.00 -14.34 13.64
C THR A 147 -12.72 -14.80 12.39
N THR A 148 -12.96 -13.92 11.43
CA THR A 148 -13.57 -14.26 10.14
C THR A 148 -12.72 -15.29 9.40
N PRO A 149 -13.28 -16.42 8.95
CA PRO A 149 -12.53 -17.44 8.21
C PRO A 149 -11.91 -16.90 6.91
N PHE A 150 -10.66 -17.26 6.66
CA PHE A 150 -9.97 -16.92 5.43
C PHE A 150 -10.39 -17.81 4.26
N HIS A 151 -10.57 -17.22 3.08
CA HIS A 151 -10.82 -17.91 1.81
C HIS A 151 -10.11 -17.20 0.65
N PRO A 152 -8.76 -17.28 0.59
CA PRO A 152 -7.97 -16.51 -0.39
C PRO A 152 -8.35 -16.84 -1.83
N ARG A 153 -8.31 -15.81 -2.70
CA ARG A 153 -8.73 -15.90 -4.11
C ARG A 153 -7.62 -15.55 -5.10
N SER A 154 -6.36 -15.49 -4.63
CA SER A 154 -5.20 -15.22 -5.49
C SER A 154 -3.94 -15.88 -4.95
N PRO A 155 -2.92 -16.16 -5.78
CA PRO A 155 -1.61 -16.63 -5.32
C PRO A 155 -0.98 -15.70 -4.28
N TYR A 156 -1.15 -14.38 -4.43
CA TYR A 156 -0.75 -13.40 -3.43
C TYR A 156 -1.41 -13.66 -2.07
N ALA A 157 -2.72 -13.78 -2.05
CA ALA A 157 -3.47 -14.02 -0.81
C ALA A 157 -3.08 -15.34 -0.14
N VAL A 158 -2.83 -16.41 -0.92
CA VAL A 158 -2.34 -17.70 -0.40
C VAL A 158 -0.95 -17.55 0.21
N ALA A 159 -0.03 -16.84 -0.42
CA ALA A 159 1.30 -16.59 0.11
C ALA A 159 1.24 -15.75 1.42
N LYS A 160 0.39 -14.74 1.47
CA LYS A 160 0.15 -13.94 2.68
C LYS A 160 -0.54 -14.73 3.78
N MET A 161 -1.39 -15.71 3.44
CA MET A 161 -1.99 -16.61 4.43
C MET A 161 -0.93 -17.50 5.09
N TYR A 162 0.03 -18.02 4.32
CA TYR A 162 1.18 -18.71 4.90
C TYR A 162 1.95 -17.78 5.86
N ALA A 163 2.27 -16.56 5.41
CA ALA A 163 2.98 -15.56 6.22
C ALA A 163 2.24 -15.25 7.54
N TYR A 164 0.93 -15.11 7.49
CA TYR A 164 0.07 -14.92 8.66
C TYR A 164 0.23 -16.09 9.65
N TRP A 165 -0.02 -17.32 9.21
CA TRP A 165 -0.02 -18.47 10.09
C TRP A 165 1.37 -18.85 10.60
N ILE A 166 2.42 -18.66 9.82
CA ILE A 166 3.78 -18.90 10.30
C ILE A 166 4.18 -17.86 11.38
N THR A 167 3.70 -16.62 11.28
CA THR A 167 3.89 -15.60 12.32
C THR A 167 3.19 -16.00 13.62
N VAL A 168 1.93 -16.46 13.55
CA VAL A 168 1.19 -17.01 14.70
C VAL A 168 1.93 -18.20 15.30
N ASN A 169 2.36 -19.14 14.46
CA ASN A 169 3.07 -20.34 14.91
C ASN A 169 4.36 -20.00 15.67
N TYR A 170 5.17 -19.04 15.17
CA TYR A 170 6.41 -18.64 15.85
C TYR A 170 6.12 -17.91 17.18
N ARG A 171 5.05 -17.15 17.26
CA ARG A 171 4.56 -16.57 18.52
C ARG A 171 4.24 -17.65 19.55
N GLU A 172 3.45 -18.66 19.16
CA GLU A 172 2.96 -19.73 20.05
C GLU A 172 4.05 -20.75 20.40
N SER A 173 4.85 -21.16 19.41
CA SER A 173 5.83 -22.24 19.59
C SER A 173 7.13 -21.78 20.25
N TYR A 174 7.58 -20.55 19.97
CA TYR A 174 8.88 -20.05 20.46
C TYR A 174 8.74 -18.87 21.41
N GLY A 175 7.53 -18.40 21.69
CA GLY A 175 7.28 -17.25 22.56
C GLY A 175 7.90 -15.96 22.00
N MET A 176 7.98 -15.82 20.69
CA MET A 176 8.39 -14.59 20.03
C MET A 176 7.32 -13.54 20.15
N TYR A 177 7.71 -12.28 20.32
CA TYR A 177 6.77 -11.19 20.10
C TYR A 177 6.56 -11.01 18.60
N ALA A 178 5.54 -11.65 18.04
CA ALA A 178 5.22 -11.60 16.63
C ALA A 178 3.71 -11.39 16.44
N CYS A 179 3.33 -10.40 15.61
CA CYS A 179 1.94 -10.02 15.40
C CYS A 179 1.65 -9.72 13.93
N ASN A 180 0.38 -9.89 13.54
CA ASN A 180 -0.11 -9.58 12.20
C ASN A 180 -1.05 -8.38 12.22
N GLY A 181 -0.79 -7.39 11.36
CA GLY A 181 -1.79 -6.40 10.99
C GLY A 181 -2.54 -6.85 9.74
N ILE A 182 -3.83 -7.13 9.84
CA ILE A 182 -4.67 -7.47 8.69
C ILE A 182 -5.10 -6.16 8.04
N LEU A 183 -4.27 -5.71 7.10
CA LEU A 183 -4.41 -4.41 6.47
C LEU A 183 -5.50 -4.43 5.40
N PHE A 184 -6.50 -3.59 5.54
CA PHE A 184 -7.39 -3.23 4.46
C PHE A 184 -6.71 -2.26 3.51
N ASN A 185 -7.34 -1.97 2.37
CA ASN A 185 -6.72 -1.10 1.37
C ASN A 185 -6.38 0.26 1.97
N HIS A 186 -5.18 0.76 1.72
CA HIS A 186 -4.74 2.05 2.23
C HIS A 186 -3.86 2.75 1.21
N GLU A 187 -4.11 4.02 1.05
CA GLU A 187 -3.71 4.80 -0.09
C GLU A 187 -3.04 6.10 0.34
N SER A 188 -2.37 6.74 -0.58
CA SER A 188 -1.75 8.06 -0.41
C SER A 188 -1.15 8.55 -1.73
N PRO A 189 -0.62 9.78 -1.81
CA PRO A 189 0.19 10.22 -2.95
C PRO A 189 1.42 9.34 -3.25
N ARG A 190 1.84 8.50 -2.27
CA ARG A 190 2.97 7.55 -2.44
C ARG A 190 2.54 6.15 -2.85
N ARG A 191 1.25 5.93 -3.11
CA ARG A 191 0.76 4.62 -3.60
C ARG A 191 1.46 4.25 -4.90
N GLY A 192 1.70 2.94 -5.12
CA GLY A 192 2.22 2.44 -6.39
C GLY A 192 1.29 2.83 -7.55
N GLU A 193 1.86 3.30 -8.64
CA GLU A 193 1.14 3.95 -9.73
C GLU A 193 0.16 3.05 -10.49
N THR A 194 0.39 1.74 -10.44
CA THR A 194 -0.45 0.71 -11.07
C THR A 194 -1.64 0.24 -10.23
N PHE A 195 -1.73 0.67 -8.95
CA PHE A 195 -2.88 0.35 -8.11
C PHE A 195 -4.08 1.22 -8.47
N VAL A 196 -5.29 0.66 -8.34
CA VAL A 196 -6.53 1.24 -8.88
C VAL A 196 -6.76 2.69 -8.47
N THR A 197 -6.60 3.04 -7.20
CA THR A 197 -6.79 4.41 -6.70
C THR A 197 -5.81 5.38 -7.31
N ARG A 198 -4.51 5.02 -7.34
CA ARG A 198 -3.46 5.87 -7.92
C ARG A 198 -3.58 5.93 -9.45
N LYS A 199 -3.99 4.84 -10.11
CA LYS A 199 -4.33 4.84 -11.53
C LYS A 199 -5.45 5.84 -11.82
N ILE A 200 -6.49 5.91 -10.98
CA ILE A 200 -7.60 6.85 -11.13
C ILE A 200 -7.11 8.29 -10.96
N THR A 201 -6.46 8.62 -9.84
CA THR A 201 -6.06 10.02 -9.55
C THR A 201 -5.08 10.57 -10.58
N ARG A 202 -4.11 9.76 -11.01
CA ARG A 202 -3.16 10.12 -12.08
C ARG A 202 -3.84 10.33 -13.43
N ALA A 203 -4.72 9.39 -13.83
CA ALA A 203 -5.42 9.52 -15.09
C ALA A 203 -6.33 10.74 -15.11
N VAL A 204 -7.10 10.99 -14.04
CA VAL A 204 -7.93 12.19 -13.91
C VAL A 204 -7.08 13.46 -14.03
N ALA A 205 -5.94 13.53 -13.33
CA ALA A 205 -5.03 14.66 -13.41
C ALA A 205 -4.44 14.87 -14.83
N ASN A 206 -4.03 13.78 -15.48
CA ASN A 206 -3.49 13.82 -16.85
C ASN A 206 -4.56 14.23 -17.87
N ILE A 207 -5.78 13.70 -17.73
CA ILE A 207 -6.94 14.08 -18.58
C ILE A 207 -7.25 15.55 -18.39
N ALA A 208 -7.33 16.01 -17.15
CA ALA A 208 -7.57 17.43 -16.82
C ALA A 208 -6.57 18.37 -17.50
N GLN A 209 -5.32 17.93 -17.70
CA GLN A 209 -4.26 18.70 -18.37
C GLN A 209 -4.11 18.39 -19.87
N GLY A 210 -4.97 17.56 -20.47
CA GLY A 210 -4.90 17.19 -21.90
C GLY A 210 -3.69 16.31 -22.28
N ILE A 211 -3.13 15.58 -21.31
CA ILE A 211 -2.02 14.65 -21.52
C ILE A 211 -2.56 13.28 -21.93
N GLU A 212 -3.66 12.86 -21.35
CA GLU A 212 -4.41 11.63 -21.65
C GLU A 212 -5.86 11.98 -22.02
N ASN A 213 -6.54 11.04 -22.70
CA ASN A 213 -7.91 11.27 -23.16
C ASN A 213 -8.95 10.44 -22.40
N CYS A 214 -8.55 9.27 -21.86
CA CYS A 214 -9.52 8.34 -21.26
C CYS A 214 -8.83 7.42 -20.25
N LEU A 215 -9.51 7.21 -19.12
CA LEU A 215 -9.17 6.22 -18.09
C LEU A 215 -9.90 4.91 -18.41
N TYR A 216 -9.16 3.79 -18.44
CA TYR A 216 -9.72 2.46 -18.61
C TYR A 216 -9.66 1.67 -17.30
N LEU A 217 -10.79 1.14 -16.84
CA LEU A 217 -10.93 0.37 -15.60
C LEU A 217 -11.59 -0.98 -15.86
N GLY A 218 -11.49 -1.88 -14.89
CA GLY A 218 -12.27 -3.12 -14.84
C GLY A 218 -13.60 -2.93 -14.12
N ASN A 219 -13.86 -3.79 -13.11
CA ASN A 219 -15.09 -3.75 -12.33
C ASN A 219 -15.18 -2.46 -11.48
N MET A 220 -16.09 -1.56 -11.85
CA MET A 220 -16.33 -0.32 -11.11
C MET A 220 -17.29 -0.47 -9.92
N ASP A 221 -17.97 -1.62 -9.79
CA ASP A 221 -18.89 -1.91 -8.68
C ASP A 221 -18.19 -2.47 -7.45
N ALA A 222 -16.94 -2.93 -7.60
CA ALA A 222 -16.16 -3.49 -6.50
C ALA A 222 -16.08 -2.52 -5.32
N LEU A 223 -16.46 -3.02 -4.12
CA LEU A 223 -16.49 -2.25 -2.88
C LEU A 223 -15.21 -2.46 -2.07
N ARG A 224 -14.58 -1.37 -1.63
CA ARG A 224 -13.34 -1.42 -0.84
C ARG A 224 -13.41 -0.46 0.34
N ASP A 225 -12.85 -0.90 1.45
CA ASP A 225 -12.54 -0.07 2.60
C ASP A 225 -11.15 0.54 2.36
N TRP A 226 -11.11 1.84 2.08
CA TRP A 226 -9.90 2.60 1.81
C TRP A 226 -9.57 3.56 2.95
N GLY A 227 -8.42 3.38 3.57
CA GLY A 227 -7.88 4.30 4.56
C GLY A 227 -6.60 5.00 4.08
N HIS A 228 -6.08 5.92 4.89
CA HIS A 228 -4.83 6.60 4.59
C HIS A 228 -3.62 5.88 5.19
N ALA A 229 -2.54 5.74 4.42
CA ALA A 229 -1.33 5.04 4.85
C ALA A 229 -0.70 5.58 6.13
N LYS A 230 -0.80 6.88 6.42
CA LYS A 230 -0.32 7.49 7.68
C LYS A 230 -1.02 6.91 8.91
N ASP A 231 -2.32 6.68 8.86
CA ASP A 231 -3.07 6.04 9.95
C ASP A 231 -2.65 4.59 10.15
N TYR A 232 -2.40 3.88 9.06
CA TYR A 232 -2.02 2.48 9.07
C TYR A 232 -0.62 2.27 9.67
N VAL A 233 0.37 3.09 9.29
CA VAL A 233 1.72 2.97 9.88
C VAL A 233 1.74 3.35 11.36
N ARG A 234 0.88 4.27 11.79
CA ARG A 234 0.67 4.56 13.21
C ARG A 234 0.19 3.32 13.98
N MET A 235 -0.77 2.58 13.42
CA MET A 235 -1.26 1.34 14.00
C MET A 235 -0.18 0.25 14.04
N GLN A 236 0.61 0.09 12.96
CA GLN A 236 1.72 -0.85 12.91
C GLN A 236 2.70 -0.63 14.08
N TRP A 237 3.04 0.63 14.34
CA TRP A 237 3.89 0.98 15.48
C TRP A 237 3.20 0.69 16.82
N MET A 238 1.92 1.09 17.00
CA MET A 238 1.17 0.88 18.24
C MET A 238 1.10 -0.60 18.62
N MET A 239 0.96 -1.50 17.66
CA MET A 239 0.94 -2.94 17.89
C MET A 239 2.23 -3.45 18.52
N LEU A 240 3.40 -2.91 18.16
CA LEU A 240 4.68 -3.31 18.74
C LEU A 240 4.99 -2.63 20.08
N GLN A 241 4.18 -1.66 20.53
CA GLN A 241 4.37 -1.01 21.85
C GLN A 241 3.62 -1.73 22.98
N GLN A 242 2.84 -2.77 22.67
CA GLN A 242 2.09 -3.52 23.67
C GLN A 242 2.98 -4.52 24.44
N ASP A 243 2.48 -4.96 25.63
CA ASP A 243 3.17 -5.97 26.43
C ASP A 243 3.03 -7.38 25.86
N GLN A 244 1.90 -7.66 25.19
CA GLN A 244 1.60 -8.94 24.56
C GLN A 244 1.31 -8.77 23.07
N PRO A 245 1.82 -9.69 22.23
CA PRO A 245 1.51 -9.67 20.80
C PRO A 245 0.07 -10.13 20.55
N ASP A 246 -0.60 -9.46 19.63
CA ASP A 246 -1.94 -9.83 19.16
C ASP A 246 -2.13 -9.41 17.71
N ASP A 247 -3.08 -10.00 17.01
CA ASP A 247 -3.40 -9.70 15.61
C ASP A 247 -4.59 -8.74 15.54
N PHE A 248 -4.56 -7.79 14.61
CA PHE A 248 -5.58 -6.76 14.49
C PHE A 248 -6.00 -6.51 13.05
N VAL A 249 -7.31 -6.35 12.85
CA VAL A 249 -7.86 -5.73 11.63
C VAL A 249 -7.55 -4.23 11.65
N ILE A 250 -6.97 -3.74 10.56
CA ILE A 250 -6.67 -2.32 10.36
C ILE A 250 -7.50 -1.85 9.16
N ALA A 251 -8.58 -1.14 9.45
CA ALA A 251 -9.61 -0.73 8.50
C ALA A 251 -10.28 0.56 8.94
N THR A 252 -11.02 1.19 8.03
CA THR A 252 -11.80 2.39 8.37
C THR A 252 -13.22 2.06 8.88
N GLY A 253 -13.72 0.87 8.56
CA GLY A 253 -15.11 0.48 8.81
C GLY A 253 -16.10 1.09 7.82
N LYS A 254 -15.62 1.67 6.72
CA LYS A 254 -16.44 2.24 5.66
C LYS A 254 -15.93 1.76 4.30
N GLN A 255 -16.85 1.51 3.39
CA GLN A 255 -16.47 1.12 2.03
C GLN A 255 -17.20 1.99 1.01
N ILE A 256 -16.57 2.21 -0.13
CA ILE A 256 -17.15 2.85 -1.30
C ILE A 256 -16.80 2.04 -2.55
N SER A 257 -17.52 2.26 -3.65
CA SER A 257 -17.24 1.62 -4.93
C SER A 257 -16.06 2.30 -5.65
N VAL A 258 -15.45 1.57 -6.58
CA VAL A 258 -14.46 2.14 -7.50
C VAL A 258 -15.06 3.31 -8.28
N ARG A 259 -16.33 3.19 -8.73
CA ARG A 259 -17.08 4.26 -9.40
C ARG A 259 -17.15 5.52 -8.56
N GLU A 260 -17.46 5.40 -7.26
CA GLU A 260 -17.55 6.56 -6.38
C GLU A 260 -16.17 7.22 -6.19
N PHE A 261 -15.11 6.43 -6.07
CA PHE A 261 -13.75 6.98 -6.00
C PHE A 261 -13.36 7.73 -7.29
N VAL A 262 -13.80 7.25 -8.47
CA VAL A 262 -13.63 7.99 -9.76
C VAL A 262 -14.39 9.32 -9.71
N ARG A 263 -15.65 9.30 -9.24
CA ARG A 263 -16.48 10.53 -9.13
C ARG A 263 -15.83 11.56 -8.21
N MET A 264 -15.37 11.12 -7.03
CA MET A 264 -14.66 11.97 -6.07
C MET A 264 -13.40 12.57 -6.68
N SER A 265 -12.56 11.73 -7.30
CA SER A 265 -11.32 12.17 -7.93
C SER A 265 -11.55 13.19 -9.05
N ALA A 266 -12.57 12.99 -9.88
CA ALA A 266 -12.96 13.93 -10.92
C ALA A 266 -13.46 15.25 -10.34
N ALA A 267 -14.27 15.20 -9.27
CA ALA A 267 -14.79 16.39 -8.59
C ALA A 267 -13.66 17.26 -8.01
N GLU A 268 -12.63 16.65 -7.42
CA GLU A 268 -11.44 17.37 -6.92
C GLU A 268 -10.68 18.09 -8.04
N ALA A 269 -10.71 17.56 -9.27
CA ALA A 269 -10.15 18.23 -10.44
C ALA A 269 -11.11 19.26 -11.07
N GLY A 270 -12.30 19.47 -10.51
CA GLY A 270 -13.34 20.36 -11.03
C GLY A 270 -14.18 19.77 -12.17
N ILE A 271 -14.20 18.44 -12.30
CA ILE A 271 -14.91 17.72 -13.37
C ILE A 271 -16.12 17.00 -12.79
N SER A 272 -17.32 17.28 -13.28
CA SER A 272 -18.54 16.53 -12.95
C SER A 272 -18.78 15.43 -13.97
N LEU A 273 -19.14 14.23 -13.48
CA LEU A 273 -19.32 13.04 -14.33
C LEU A 273 -20.73 12.47 -14.19
N GLU A 274 -21.29 12.03 -15.32
CA GLU A 274 -22.46 11.17 -15.40
C GLU A 274 -22.05 9.80 -15.95
N PHE A 275 -22.44 8.74 -15.22
CA PHE A 275 -22.19 7.36 -15.62
C PHE A 275 -23.41 6.81 -16.36
N SER A 276 -23.19 6.12 -17.47
CA SER A 276 -24.21 5.49 -18.30
C SER A 276 -23.72 4.18 -18.89
N GLY A 277 -24.64 3.28 -19.24
CA GLY A 277 -24.32 1.91 -19.64
C GLY A 277 -24.17 0.97 -18.44
N GLU A 278 -23.92 -0.30 -18.71
CA GLU A 278 -23.75 -1.36 -17.69
C GLU A 278 -22.59 -2.29 -18.07
N GLY A 279 -21.87 -2.80 -17.07
CA GLY A 279 -20.81 -3.78 -17.26
C GLY A 279 -19.69 -3.24 -18.16
N VAL A 280 -19.41 -3.93 -19.25
CA VAL A 280 -18.33 -3.56 -20.19
C VAL A 280 -18.68 -2.35 -21.09
N ASP A 281 -19.95 -2.00 -21.16
CA ASP A 281 -20.44 -0.86 -21.96
C ASP A 281 -20.58 0.42 -21.10
N GLU A 282 -20.22 0.36 -19.84
CA GLU A 282 -20.28 1.51 -18.94
C GLU A 282 -19.23 2.56 -19.29
N ILE A 283 -19.67 3.82 -19.37
CA ILE A 283 -18.84 4.98 -19.65
C ILE A 283 -19.14 6.09 -18.63
N ALA A 284 -18.19 7.03 -18.47
CA ALA A 284 -18.46 8.29 -17.78
C ALA A 284 -18.23 9.48 -18.70
N THR A 285 -19.23 10.33 -18.79
CA THR A 285 -19.26 11.53 -19.62
C THR A 285 -19.19 12.78 -18.76
N VAL A 286 -18.43 13.76 -19.19
CA VAL A 286 -18.30 15.07 -18.52
C VAL A 286 -19.59 15.89 -18.69
N THR A 287 -20.19 16.28 -17.59
CA THR A 287 -21.43 17.12 -17.57
C THR A 287 -21.16 18.57 -17.20
N ALA A 288 -20.10 18.86 -16.46
CA ALA A 288 -19.65 20.21 -16.14
C ALA A 288 -18.15 20.24 -15.85
N VAL A 289 -17.55 21.40 -16.12
CA VAL A 289 -16.17 21.73 -15.73
C VAL A 289 -16.20 23.02 -14.94
N THR A 290 -15.59 23.04 -13.76
CA THR A 290 -15.55 24.20 -12.85
C THR A 290 -14.12 24.53 -12.46
N GLY A 291 -13.83 25.84 -12.31
CA GLY A 291 -12.47 26.30 -11.99
C GLY A 291 -11.49 26.12 -13.14
N ASP A 292 -10.19 26.22 -12.83
CA ASP A 292 -9.10 26.28 -13.82
C ASP A 292 -8.22 25.01 -13.85
N ASN A 293 -8.61 23.99 -13.10
CA ASN A 293 -7.78 22.78 -12.94
C ASN A 293 -7.89 21.79 -14.11
N ALA A 294 -8.90 21.90 -14.97
CA ALA A 294 -9.15 20.97 -16.06
C ALA A 294 -9.25 21.64 -17.45
N PRO A 295 -8.21 22.39 -17.89
CA PRO A 295 -8.24 23.10 -19.18
C PRO A 295 -8.26 22.15 -20.40
N GLY A 296 -7.92 20.88 -20.22
CA GLY A 296 -7.89 19.87 -21.28
C GLY A 296 -9.20 19.12 -21.52
N VAL A 297 -10.30 19.51 -20.81
CA VAL A 297 -11.57 18.75 -20.81
C VAL A 297 -12.74 19.64 -21.21
N ALA A 298 -13.65 19.09 -21.99
CA ALA A 298 -14.88 19.77 -22.39
C ALA A 298 -16.13 18.96 -21.96
N VAL A 299 -17.26 19.68 -21.77
CA VAL A 299 -18.57 19.03 -21.56
C VAL A 299 -18.91 18.14 -22.76
N GLY A 300 -19.32 16.90 -22.50
CA GLY A 300 -19.61 15.88 -23.49
C GLY A 300 -18.45 14.92 -23.76
N ASP A 301 -17.25 15.19 -23.24
CA ASP A 301 -16.13 14.25 -23.37
C ASP A 301 -16.41 12.97 -22.58
N VAL A 302 -16.10 11.81 -23.18
CA VAL A 302 -16.10 10.51 -22.50
C VAL A 302 -14.70 10.22 -21.98
N ILE A 303 -14.51 10.31 -20.66
CA ILE A 303 -13.19 10.22 -20.04
C ILE A 303 -12.96 8.95 -19.22
N VAL A 304 -13.99 8.13 -19.03
CA VAL A 304 -13.85 6.81 -18.37
C VAL A 304 -14.57 5.75 -19.19
N LYS A 305 -13.95 4.58 -19.34
CA LYS A 305 -14.51 3.40 -20.00
C LYS A 305 -14.13 2.13 -19.25
N VAL A 306 -15.00 1.14 -19.30
CA VAL A 306 -14.65 -0.22 -18.84
C VAL A 306 -13.92 -0.97 -19.95
N ASP A 307 -12.86 -1.69 -19.56
CA ASP A 307 -12.11 -2.57 -20.46
C ASP A 307 -11.98 -3.97 -19.81
N PRO A 308 -12.48 -5.04 -20.49
CA PRO A 308 -12.44 -6.41 -19.98
C PRO A 308 -11.04 -6.91 -19.61
N ARG A 309 -9.98 -6.36 -20.17
CA ARG A 309 -8.59 -6.73 -19.87
C ARG A 309 -8.19 -6.47 -18.42
N TYR A 310 -8.91 -5.59 -17.71
CA TYR A 310 -8.63 -5.24 -16.31
C TYR A 310 -9.47 -6.04 -15.32
N PHE A 311 -10.28 -7.01 -15.77
CA PHE A 311 -10.97 -7.93 -14.87
C PHE A 311 -10.00 -9.01 -14.36
N ARG A 312 -10.10 -9.32 -13.07
CA ARG A 312 -9.30 -10.38 -12.46
C ARG A 312 -9.89 -11.75 -12.76
N PRO A 313 -9.07 -12.82 -12.86
CA PRO A 313 -9.55 -14.20 -13.02
C PRO A 313 -10.48 -14.65 -11.89
N ALA A 314 -10.26 -14.13 -10.68
CA ALA A 314 -11.12 -14.35 -9.53
C ALA A 314 -11.28 -12.99 -8.80
N GLU A 315 -12.46 -12.41 -8.93
CA GLU A 315 -12.75 -11.10 -8.33
C GLU A 315 -13.10 -11.22 -6.85
N VAL A 316 -12.77 -10.18 -6.09
CA VAL A 316 -13.22 -9.96 -4.72
C VAL A 316 -14.19 -8.77 -4.76
N GLU A 317 -15.47 -9.05 -4.56
CA GLU A 317 -16.53 -8.04 -4.76
C GLU A 317 -16.57 -7.02 -3.63
N THR A 318 -16.37 -7.46 -2.38
CA THR A 318 -16.51 -6.62 -1.20
C THR A 318 -15.46 -6.92 -0.15
N LEU A 319 -14.89 -5.88 0.44
CA LEU A 319 -14.04 -5.94 1.64
C LEU A 319 -14.44 -4.77 2.55
N LEU A 320 -14.90 -5.11 3.77
CA LEU A 320 -15.28 -4.16 4.81
C LEU A 320 -14.75 -4.65 6.15
N GLY A 321 -13.75 -3.98 6.71
CA GLY A 321 -13.14 -4.37 7.98
C GLY A 321 -13.88 -3.82 9.19
N ASP A 322 -13.84 -4.56 10.30
CA ASP A 322 -14.28 -4.08 11.61
C ASP A 322 -13.07 -3.73 12.49
N PRO A 323 -12.75 -2.44 12.69
CA PRO A 323 -11.64 -2.01 13.53
C PRO A 323 -11.97 -1.98 15.03
N ALA A 324 -13.07 -2.55 15.48
CA ALA A 324 -13.55 -2.45 16.87
C ALA A 324 -12.51 -2.97 17.88
N LYS A 325 -11.79 -4.05 17.58
CA LYS A 325 -10.73 -4.58 18.44
C LYS A 325 -9.56 -3.60 18.59
N ALA A 326 -9.12 -3.00 17.49
CA ALA A 326 -8.05 -1.99 17.46
C ALA A 326 -8.45 -0.76 18.32
N LYS A 327 -9.67 -0.29 18.15
CA LYS A 327 -10.23 0.81 18.96
C LYS A 327 -10.30 0.44 20.44
N ALA A 328 -10.84 -0.73 20.79
CA ALA A 328 -11.06 -1.13 22.18
C ALA A 328 -9.74 -1.40 22.94
N LYS A 329 -8.77 -2.08 22.30
CA LYS A 329 -7.52 -2.47 22.94
C LYS A 329 -6.40 -1.43 22.85
N LEU A 330 -6.32 -0.70 21.76
CA LEU A 330 -5.22 0.21 21.47
C LEU A 330 -5.65 1.69 21.42
N GLY A 331 -6.95 1.98 21.46
CA GLY A 331 -7.47 3.32 21.24
C GLY A 331 -7.26 3.85 19.83
N TRP A 332 -6.88 2.97 18.88
CA TRP A 332 -6.65 3.38 17.51
C TRP A 332 -7.96 3.62 16.77
N VAL A 333 -8.01 4.73 16.06
CA VAL A 333 -9.07 5.07 15.08
C VAL A 333 -8.39 5.73 13.89
N PRO A 334 -8.90 5.52 12.65
CA PRO A 334 -8.45 6.28 11.49
C PRO A 334 -8.82 7.76 11.68
N GLU A 335 -7.91 8.66 11.34
CA GLU A 335 -8.08 10.11 11.51
C GLU A 335 -8.33 10.81 10.18
N ILE A 336 -7.84 10.26 9.07
CA ILE A 336 -7.95 10.83 7.73
C ILE A 336 -9.08 10.12 6.99
N THR A 337 -10.04 10.89 6.50
CA THR A 337 -11.19 10.37 5.74
C THR A 337 -10.79 9.99 4.32
N VAL A 338 -11.65 9.21 3.63
CA VAL A 338 -11.42 8.85 2.23
C VAL A 338 -11.48 10.07 1.30
N GLU A 339 -12.32 11.06 1.65
CA GLU A 339 -12.44 12.33 0.96
C GLU A 339 -11.14 13.14 1.05
N GLU A 340 -10.62 13.33 2.26
CA GLU A 340 -9.35 14.05 2.50
C GLU A 340 -8.18 13.35 1.79
N MET A 341 -8.13 12.02 1.86
CA MET A 341 -7.13 11.21 1.17
C MET A 341 -7.21 11.36 -0.35
N CYS A 342 -8.42 11.30 -0.91
CA CYS A 342 -8.64 11.50 -2.34
C CYS A 342 -8.18 12.89 -2.79
N ALA A 343 -8.54 13.93 -2.05
CA ALA A 343 -8.12 15.30 -2.31
C ALA A 343 -6.59 15.45 -2.30
N GLU A 344 -5.90 14.92 -1.26
CA GLU A 344 -4.42 14.93 -1.18
C GLU A 344 -3.78 14.21 -2.40
N MET A 345 -4.34 13.07 -2.81
CA MET A 345 -3.84 12.30 -3.95
C MET A 345 -4.03 13.06 -5.27
N VAL A 346 -5.22 13.61 -5.51
CA VAL A 346 -5.53 14.35 -6.74
C VAL A 346 -4.71 15.63 -6.83
N GLU A 347 -4.56 16.39 -5.72
CA GLU A 347 -3.72 17.60 -5.68
C GLU A 347 -2.27 17.28 -6.07
N SER A 348 -1.69 16.23 -5.49
CA SER A 348 -0.32 15.79 -5.81
C SER A 348 -0.16 15.41 -7.29
N ASP A 349 -1.14 14.68 -7.85
CA ASP A 349 -1.09 14.25 -9.24
C ASP A 349 -1.37 15.41 -10.21
N LEU A 350 -2.25 16.36 -9.87
CA LEU A 350 -2.46 17.59 -10.65
C LEU A 350 -1.19 18.45 -10.71
N GLN A 351 -0.45 18.59 -9.62
CA GLN A 351 0.83 19.29 -9.62
C GLN A 351 1.81 18.65 -10.60
N SER A 352 1.92 17.32 -10.58
CA SER A 352 2.77 16.58 -11.50
C SER A 352 2.32 16.69 -12.96
N ALA A 353 1.02 16.58 -13.21
CA ALA A 353 0.43 16.71 -14.55
C ALA A 353 0.63 18.14 -15.12
N LYS A 354 0.43 19.18 -14.30
CA LYS A 354 0.68 20.57 -14.70
C LYS A 354 2.15 20.79 -15.09
N GLN A 355 3.11 20.25 -14.33
CA GLN A 355 4.53 20.29 -14.69
C GLN A 355 4.80 19.63 -16.04
N HIS A 356 4.23 18.44 -16.27
CA HIS A 356 4.37 17.72 -17.54
C HIS A 356 3.76 18.50 -18.71
N ALA A 357 2.59 19.11 -18.53
CA ALA A 357 1.94 19.93 -19.55
C ALA A 357 2.78 21.18 -19.92
N ILE A 358 3.35 21.85 -18.91
CA ILE A 358 4.25 23.01 -19.13
C ILE A 358 5.47 22.59 -19.95
N LEU A 359 6.14 21.50 -19.56
CA LEU A 359 7.31 20.99 -20.26
C LEU A 359 6.98 20.65 -21.71
N LYS A 360 5.87 19.94 -21.95
CA LYS A 360 5.38 19.59 -23.30
C LYS A 360 5.10 20.83 -24.14
N ASN A 361 4.47 21.85 -23.59
CA ASN A 361 4.15 23.09 -24.28
C ASN A 361 5.40 23.91 -24.64
N HIS A 362 6.49 23.71 -23.90
CA HIS A 362 7.80 24.30 -24.21
C HIS A 362 8.68 23.43 -25.15
N GLY A 363 8.10 22.38 -25.73
CA GLY A 363 8.79 21.52 -26.69
C GLY A 363 9.67 20.42 -26.10
N TYR A 364 9.63 20.21 -24.79
CA TYR A 364 10.34 19.10 -24.15
C TYR A 364 9.58 17.78 -24.33
N SER A 365 10.32 16.70 -24.58
CA SER A 365 9.76 15.35 -24.57
C SER A 365 9.57 14.91 -23.12
N VAL A 366 8.33 14.65 -22.73
CA VAL A 366 7.99 14.16 -21.38
C VAL A 366 7.49 12.73 -21.53
N SER A 367 8.20 11.78 -20.92
CA SER A 367 7.74 10.39 -20.85
C SER A 367 6.79 10.27 -19.65
N VAL A 368 5.51 10.13 -19.92
CA VAL A 368 4.50 9.81 -18.91
C VAL A 368 4.25 8.31 -19.00
N SER A 369 4.53 7.57 -17.92
CA SER A 369 4.19 6.16 -17.85
C SER A 369 2.67 5.99 -17.96
N LYS A 370 2.22 5.13 -18.86
CA LYS A 370 0.80 4.85 -19.08
C LYS A 370 0.30 3.63 -18.30
N GLU A 371 1.23 2.88 -17.73
CA GLU A 371 0.95 1.72 -16.86
C GLU A 371 1.92 1.66 -15.67
#